data_628ae793c431cee5424b69233d2919a9
#
_entry.id   628ae793c431cee5424b69233d2919a9
#
_cell.length_a   1.000
_cell.length_b   1.000
_cell.length_c   1.000
_cell.angle_alpha   90.00
_cell.angle_beta   90.00
_cell.angle_gamma   90.00
#
_symmetry.space_group_name_H-M   'P 1'
#
loop_
_entity.id
_entity.type
_entity.pdbx_description
1 polymer ?
#
loop_
_entity_poly.entity_id
_entity_poly.type
_entity_poly.pdbx_seq_one_letter_code
_entity_poly.pdbx_strand_id
1 'polypeptide(L)'
;MMSQGIVALVFLPLLAALVAGLGGRIIGNTAAKVVTTGALFASCALAWPIFFGFLGGQSEAQVVPVLDWIRSGDMVVDWSLRVDTLTAVMLVVVTSVSALVHLYSWGYVAEDPSQPRFFAYLSLFTFAMLMLVTADNLVQMFFGWEGVGLASYLLIGFWYHKPSANAAAIKAFVVNRVGDFGFSLGIFGTFLVFGTVSIPAILEAAPAMAGTTIGFLGGRFEVMTLLCLLLFVGAMGKSAQLGLHTWLPDAMEGPTPVSALIHAATMVTAGVFMVCRLSPMFVTSETAMMTVTYVGAATAFFAATVATTQTDIKRVIAYSTCSQLGYMFMAAGVGAFGGAMF
;
A
#
# COMPACT_ATOMS: atom_id res chain seq x y z
N MET A 1 -23.49 -11.40 9.37
CA MET A 1 -23.17 -11.74 7.95
C MET A 1 -22.14 -10.78 7.34
N MET A 2 -22.29 -9.45 7.49
CA MET A 2 -21.36 -8.49 6.87
C MET A 2 -19.93 -8.56 7.44
N SER A 3 -19.76 -8.71 8.75
CA SER A 3 -18.44 -8.85 9.39
C SER A 3 -17.68 -10.11 8.93
N GLN A 4 -18.35 -11.25 8.82
CA GLN A 4 -17.73 -12.48 8.30
C GLN A 4 -17.33 -12.34 6.82
N GLY A 5 -18.12 -11.62 6.03
CA GLY A 5 -17.80 -11.31 4.63
C GLY A 5 -16.52 -10.47 4.49
N ILE A 6 -16.32 -9.47 5.37
CA ILE A 6 -15.11 -8.64 5.37
C ILE A 6 -13.87 -9.46 5.74
N VAL A 7 -13.96 -10.31 6.77
CA VAL A 7 -12.86 -11.20 7.16
C VAL A 7 -12.53 -12.16 6.01
N ALA A 8 -13.54 -12.79 5.40
CA ALA A 8 -13.34 -13.68 4.26
C ALA A 8 -12.67 -12.94 3.08
N LEU A 9 -13.16 -11.75 2.73
CA LEU A 9 -12.61 -10.92 1.65
C LEU A 9 -11.10 -10.72 1.83
N VAL A 10 -10.64 -10.39 3.04
CA VAL A 10 -9.23 -10.08 3.32
C VAL A 10 -8.38 -11.34 3.39
N PHE A 11 -8.88 -12.43 4.01
CA PHE A 11 -8.08 -13.62 4.28
C PHE A 11 -8.14 -14.70 3.19
N LEU A 12 -9.11 -14.68 2.27
CA LEU A 12 -9.15 -15.61 1.14
C LEU A 12 -7.87 -15.58 0.29
N PRO A 13 -7.29 -14.41 -0.08
CA PRO A 13 -6.03 -14.37 -0.81
C PRO A 13 -4.86 -14.98 -0.02
N LEU A 14 -4.82 -14.83 1.30
CA LEU A 14 -3.79 -15.44 2.14
C LEU A 14 -3.90 -16.97 2.13
N LEU A 15 -5.11 -17.50 2.34
CA LEU A 15 -5.34 -18.94 2.31
C LEU A 15 -4.97 -19.53 0.96
N ALA A 16 -5.35 -18.86 -0.13
CA ALA A 16 -4.97 -19.27 -1.47
C ALA A 16 -3.46 -19.22 -1.71
N ALA A 17 -2.78 -18.19 -1.19
CA ALA A 17 -1.31 -18.08 -1.25
C ALA A 17 -0.62 -19.23 -0.51
N LEU A 18 -1.11 -19.60 0.68
CA LEU A 18 -0.58 -20.72 1.45
C LEU A 18 -0.81 -22.06 0.73
N VAL A 19 -2.02 -22.30 0.22
CA VAL A 19 -2.33 -23.52 -0.53
C VAL A 19 -1.46 -23.64 -1.79
N ALA A 20 -1.32 -22.57 -2.57
CA ALA A 20 -0.51 -22.60 -3.79
C ALA A 20 0.99 -22.63 -3.48
N GLY A 21 1.46 -21.89 -2.48
CA GLY A 21 2.88 -21.78 -2.14
C GLY A 21 3.43 -23.05 -1.47
N LEU A 22 2.73 -23.55 -0.47
CA LEU A 22 3.17 -24.73 0.29
C LEU A 22 2.73 -26.04 -0.39
N GLY A 23 1.51 -26.06 -0.93
CA GLY A 23 0.94 -27.24 -1.58
C GLY A 23 1.23 -27.37 -3.07
N GLY A 24 1.85 -26.38 -3.71
CA GLY A 24 1.97 -26.28 -5.18
C GLY A 24 2.62 -27.48 -5.85
N ARG A 25 3.57 -28.17 -5.18
CA ARG A 25 4.19 -29.39 -5.68
C ARG A 25 3.22 -30.58 -5.68
N ILE A 26 2.22 -30.59 -4.80
CA ILE A 26 1.25 -31.69 -4.64
C ILE A 26 0.06 -31.45 -5.54
N ILE A 27 -0.50 -30.24 -5.54
CA ILE A 27 -1.73 -29.90 -6.27
C ILE A 27 -1.50 -29.61 -7.76
N GLY A 28 -0.25 -29.31 -8.14
CA GLY A 28 0.15 -29.01 -9.51
C GLY A 28 -0.28 -27.59 -10.00
N ASN A 29 0.15 -27.25 -11.22
CA ASN A 29 0.04 -25.90 -11.76
C ASN A 29 -1.42 -25.46 -11.93
N THR A 30 -2.28 -26.34 -12.47
CA THR A 30 -3.68 -25.98 -12.77
C THR A 30 -4.49 -25.72 -11.51
N ALA A 31 -4.36 -26.58 -10.49
CA ALA A 31 -5.08 -26.39 -9.23
C ALA A 31 -4.61 -25.13 -8.49
N ALA A 32 -3.31 -24.84 -8.49
CA ALA A 32 -2.78 -23.61 -7.91
C ALA A 32 -3.36 -22.34 -8.57
N LYS A 33 -3.42 -22.32 -9.92
CA LYS A 33 -4.07 -21.23 -10.68
C LYS A 33 -5.54 -21.07 -10.33
N VAL A 34 -6.31 -22.17 -10.33
CA VAL A 34 -7.75 -22.14 -10.06
C VAL A 34 -8.03 -21.63 -8.64
N VAL A 35 -7.31 -22.16 -7.64
CA VAL A 35 -7.52 -21.79 -6.23
C VAL A 35 -7.19 -20.30 -6.00
N THR A 36 -6.06 -19.82 -6.49
CA THR A 36 -5.65 -18.44 -6.29
C THR A 36 -6.55 -17.46 -7.05
N THR A 37 -6.80 -17.72 -8.34
CA THR A 37 -7.66 -16.86 -9.14
C THR A 37 -9.12 -16.89 -8.62
N GLY A 38 -9.64 -18.06 -8.26
CA GLY A 38 -10.98 -18.19 -7.68
C GLY A 38 -11.13 -17.43 -6.36
N ALA A 39 -10.14 -17.50 -5.47
CA ALA A 39 -10.13 -16.73 -4.23
C ALA A 39 -10.18 -15.22 -4.48
N LEU A 40 -9.44 -14.72 -5.48
CA LEU A 40 -9.44 -13.30 -5.83
C LEU A 40 -10.78 -12.85 -6.43
N PHE A 41 -11.39 -13.65 -7.30
CA PHE A 41 -12.74 -13.36 -7.81
C PHE A 41 -13.80 -13.41 -6.70
N ALA A 42 -13.67 -14.33 -5.74
CA ALA A 42 -14.55 -14.37 -4.57
C ALA A 42 -14.37 -13.11 -3.69
N SER A 43 -13.13 -12.70 -3.42
CA SER A 43 -12.86 -11.45 -2.70
C SER A 43 -13.40 -10.23 -3.45
N CYS A 44 -13.26 -10.19 -4.78
CA CYS A 44 -13.81 -9.13 -5.63
C CYS A 44 -15.35 -9.11 -5.54
N ALA A 45 -16.00 -10.25 -5.63
CA ALA A 45 -17.46 -10.37 -5.52
C ALA A 45 -17.99 -9.91 -4.14
N LEU A 46 -17.19 -10.06 -3.07
CA LEU A 46 -17.52 -9.56 -1.73
C LEU A 46 -17.26 -8.04 -1.60
N ALA A 47 -16.31 -7.48 -2.34
CA ALA A 47 -15.95 -6.06 -2.26
C ALA A 47 -17.02 -5.15 -2.91
N TRP A 48 -17.59 -5.54 -4.05
CA TRP A 48 -18.55 -4.72 -4.78
C TRP A 48 -19.84 -4.40 -4.00
N PRO A 49 -20.51 -5.34 -3.32
CA PRO A 49 -21.66 -5.03 -2.47
C PRO A 49 -21.32 -4.04 -1.34
N ILE A 50 -20.12 -4.15 -0.73
CA ILE A 50 -19.66 -3.21 0.30
C ILE A 50 -19.57 -1.81 -0.30
N PHE A 51 -18.94 -1.67 -1.44
CA PHE A 51 -18.79 -0.38 -2.14
C PHE A 51 -20.16 0.24 -2.49
N PHE A 52 -21.08 -0.53 -3.08
CA PHE A 52 -22.41 -0.03 -3.39
C PHE A 52 -23.22 0.35 -2.14
N GLY A 53 -23.01 -0.36 -1.03
CA GLY A 53 -23.60 0.01 0.25
C GLY A 53 -23.17 1.39 0.73
N PHE A 54 -21.89 1.73 0.61
CA PHE A 54 -21.39 3.08 0.92
C PHE A 54 -21.84 4.12 -0.10
N LEU A 55 -21.80 3.81 -1.38
CA LEU A 55 -22.24 4.71 -2.44
C LEU A 55 -23.73 5.07 -2.31
N GLY A 56 -24.56 4.10 -1.91
CA GLY A 56 -25.99 4.29 -1.68
C GLY A 56 -26.35 4.91 -0.32
N GLY A 57 -25.36 5.24 0.53
CA GLY A 57 -25.59 5.75 1.88
C GLY A 57 -26.24 4.78 2.85
N GLN A 58 -26.21 3.47 2.53
CA GLN A 58 -26.82 2.40 3.33
C GLN A 58 -25.86 1.76 4.32
N SER A 59 -24.55 2.04 4.20
CA SER A 59 -23.52 1.50 5.06
C SER A 59 -22.83 2.60 5.84
N GLU A 60 -22.60 2.35 7.12
CA GLU A 60 -21.79 3.20 8.00
C GLU A 60 -20.40 2.61 8.18
N ALA A 61 -19.45 3.47 8.60
CA ALA A 61 -18.10 3.02 8.92
C ALA A 61 -18.14 2.00 10.08
N GLN A 62 -17.44 0.89 9.90
CA GLN A 62 -17.42 -0.19 10.89
C GLN A 62 -16.01 -0.72 11.09
N VAL A 63 -15.76 -1.24 12.29
CA VAL A 63 -14.52 -1.92 12.66
C VAL A 63 -14.86 -3.35 13.06
N VAL A 64 -14.24 -4.32 12.40
CA VAL A 64 -14.42 -5.75 12.67
C VAL A 64 -13.20 -6.26 13.42
N PRO A 65 -13.31 -6.60 14.72
CA PRO A 65 -12.21 -7.17 15.48
C PRO A 65 -11.89 -8.58 14.96
N VAL A 66 -10.60 -8.90 14.84
CA VAL A 66 -10.11 -10.22 14.41
C VAL A 66 -9.43 -10.95 15.56
N LEU A 67 -8.44 -10.32 16.18
CA LEU A 67 -7.72 -10.87 17.35
C LEU A 67 -7.01 -9.78 18.14
N ASP A 68 -6.78 -10.05 19.43
CA ASP A 68 -5.84 -9.28 20.26
C ASP A 68 -4.41 -9.62 19.81
N TRP A 69 -3.61 -8.60 19.48
CA TRP A 69 -2.30 -8.85 18.87
C TRP A 69 -1.15 -8.49 19.82
N ILE A 70 -0.98 -7.20 20.14
CA ILE A 70 0.13 -6.75 20.98
C ILE A 70 -0.42 -6.02 22.20
N ARG A 71 0.02 -6.43 23.38
CA ARG A 71 -0.25 -5.78 24.66
C ARG A 71 1.10 -5.57 25.37
N SER A 72 1.50 -4.32 25.60
CA SER A 72 2.76 -4.00 26.29
C SER A 72 2.61 -2.69 27.07
N GLY A 73 2.49 -2.76 28.38
CA GLY A 73 2.16 -1.60 29.20
C GLY A 73 0.85 -0.95 28.74
N ASP A 74 0.91 0.34 28.45
CA ASP A 74 -0.25 1.10 27.96
C ASP A 74 -0.48 0.94 26.45
N MET A 75 0.44 0.30 25.73
CA MET A 75 0.31 0.08 24.30
C MET A 75 -0.62 -1.11 24.01
N VAL A 76 -1.71 -0.81 23.33
CA VAL A 76 -2.71 -1.77 22.89
C VAL A 76 -2.78 -1.72 21.36
N VAL A 77 -2.51 -2.85 20.70
CA VAL A 77 -2.62 -3.01 19.25
C VAL A 77 -3.49 -4.22 18.96
N ASP A 78 -4.70 -3.97 18.52
CA ASP A 78 -5.63 -5.02 18.11
C ASP A 78 -5.53 -5.22 16.60
N TRP A 79 -5.73 -6.46 16.16
CA TRP A 79 -5.89 -6.75 14.76
C TRP A 79 -7.36 -6.61 14.40
N SER A 80 -7.69 -5.52 13.72
CA SER A 80 -9.06 -5.18 13.38
C SER A 80 -9.14 -4.65 11.95
N LEU A 81 -10.27 -4.88 11.30
CA LEU A 81 -10.52 -4.49 9.92
C LEU A 81 -11.49 -3.32 9.91
N ARG A 82 -10.99 -2.14 9.58
CA ARG A 82 -11.78 -0.94 9.41
C ARG A 82 -12.28 -0.83 7.97
N VAL A 83 -13.57 -0.64 7.82
CA VAL A 83 -14.20 -0.40 6.52
C VAL A 83 -15.02 0.88 6.60
N ASP A 84 -14.61 1.86 5.84
CA ASP A 84 -15.28 3.12 5.59
C ASP A 84 -15.26 3.42 4.08
N THR A 85 -15.76 4.57 3.66
CA THR A 85 -15.85 4.94 2.23
C THR A 85 -14.52 4.84 1.51
N LEU A 86 -13.42 5.35 2.11
CA LEU A 86 -12.09 5.30 1.53
C LEU A 86 -11.60 3.85 1.38
N THR A 87 -11.79 3.03 2.44
CA THR A 87 -11.47 1.61 2.38
C THR A 87 -12.31 0.89 1.33
N ALA A 88 -13.62 1.15 1.25
CA ALA A 88 -14.50 0.49 0.29
C ALA A 88 -14.09 0.73 -1.17
N VAL A 89 -13.66 1.95 -1.51
CA VAL A 89 -13.08 2.28 -2.82
C VAL A 89 -11.83 1.44 -3.08
N MET A 90 -10.90 1.42 -2.11
CA MET A 90 -9.65 0.67 -2.26
C MET A 90 -9.87 -0.84 -2.33
N LEU A 91 -10.83 -1.39 -1.59
CA LEU A 91 -11.18 -2.83 -1.67
C LEU A 91 -11.60 -3.22 -3.09
N VAL A 92 -12.46 -2.44 -3.73
CA VAL A 92 -12.90 -2.70 -5.12
C VAL A 92 -11.74 -2.58 -6.09
N VAL A 93 -10.94 -1.50 -6.00
CA VAL A 93 -9.81 -1.29 -6.92
C VAL A 93 -8.79 -2.42 -6.78
N VAL A 94 -8.35 -2.72 -5.55
CA VAL A 94 -7.34 -3.75 -5.29
C VAL A 94 -7.82 -5.14 -5.73
N THR A 95 -9.03 -5.55 -5.33
CA THR A 95 -9.52 -6.91 -5.64
C THR A 95 -9.85 -7.09 -7.12
N SER A 96 -10.45 -6.08 -7.77
CA SER A 96 -10.80 -6.17 -9.20
C SER A 96 -9.56 -6.24 -10.08
N VAL A 97 -8.59 -5.33 -9.86
CA VAL A 97 -7.34 -5.35 -10.63
C VAL A 97 -6.57 -6.64 -10.37
N SER A 98 -6.47 -7.08 -9.10
CA SER A 98 -5.76 -8.31 -8.76
C SER A 98 -6.43 -9.55 -9.38
N ALA A 99 -7.75 -9.66 -9.39
CA ALA A 99 -8.47 -10.76 -10.02
C ALA A 99 -8.19 -10.82 -11.53
N LEU A 100 -8.24 -9.67 -12.21
CA LEU A 100 -7.95 -9.59 -13.64
C LEU A 100 -6.48 -9.91 -13.97
N VAL A 101 -5.55 -9.43 -13.14
CA VAL A 101 -4.12 -9.76 -13.28
C VAL A 101 -3.86 -11.25 -13.07
N HIS A 102 -4.52 -11.89 -12.10
CA HIS A 102 -4.43 -13.34 -11.92
C HIS A 102 -4.95 -14.08 -13.17
N LEU A 103 -6.09 -13.68 -13.72
CA LEU A 103 -6.65 -14.28 -14.92
C LEU A 103 -5.71 -14.09 -16.13
N TYR A 104 -5.20 -12.88 -16.35
CA TYR A 104 -4.24 -12.59 -17.42
C TYR A 104 -2.97 -13.44 -17.29
N SER A 105 -2.50 -13.66 -16.05
CA SER A 105 -1.30 -14.43 -15.77
C SER A 105 -1.39 -15.90 -16.17
N TRP A 106 -2.60 -16.46 -16.36
CA TRP A 106 -2.77 -17.84 -16.82
C TRP A 106 -2.09 -18.10 -18.17
N GLY A 107 -2.26 -17.15 -19.10
CA GLY A 107 -1.58 -17.22 -20.39
C GLY A 107 -0.12 -16.76 -20.32
N TYR A 108 0.15 -15.70 -19.54
CA TYR A 108 1.48 -15.10 -19.50
C TYR A 108 2.56 -16.03 -18.95
N VAL A 109 2.29 -16.80 -17.89
CA VAL A 109 3.23 -17.76 -17.30
C VAL A 109 2.93 -19.20 -17.67
N ALA A 110 2.22 -19.46 -18.78
CA ALA A 110 1.79 -20.82 -19.17
C ALA A 110 2.97 -21.78 -19.34
N GLU A 111 4.10 -21.29 -19.85
CA GLU A 111 5.32 -22.07 -20.10
C GLU A 111 6.32 -22.07 -18.93
N ASP A 112 6.07 -21.25 -17.89
CA ASP A 112 6.99 -21.16 -16.75
C ASP A 112 6.80 -22.35 -15.79
N PRO A 113 7.87 -23.06 -15.40
CA PRO A 113 7.78 -24.20 -14.50
C PRO A 113 7.37 -23.82 -13.07
N SER A 114 7.51 -22.56 -12.68
CA SER A 114 7.30 -22.08 -11.32
C SER A 114 5.94 -21.39 -11.13
N GLN A 115 4.92 -21.79 -11.88
CA GLN A 115 3.58 -21.19 -11.85
C GLN A 115 2.97 -21.13 -10.43
N PRO A 116 2.96 -22.19 -9.60
CA PRO A 116 2.37 -22.13 -8.27
C PRO A 116 3.02 -21.07 -7.38
N ARG A 117 4.35 -20.92 -7.46
CA ARG A 117 5.09 -19.88 -6.74
C ARG A 117 4.69 -18.48 -7.19
N PHE A 118 4.51 -18.27 -8.50
CA PHE A 118 4.08 -17.00 -9.06
C PHE A 118 2.70 -16.58 -8.52
N PHE A 119 1.72 -17.47 -8.63
CA PHE A 119 0.36 -17.20 -8.16
C PHE A 119 0.26 -17.06 -6.65
N ALA A 120 1.08 -17.81 -5.88
CA ALA A 120 1.18 -17.65 -4.44
C ALA A 120 1.67 -16.25 -4.06
N TYR A 121 2.71 -15.74 -4.73
CA TYR A 121 3.25 -14.39 -4.47
C TYR A 121 2.27 -13.28 -4.85
N LEU A 122 1.55 -13.41 -5.98
CA LEU A 122 0.51 -12.46 -6.36
C LEU A 122 -0.61 -12.40 -5.33
N SER A 123 -1.07 -13.57 -4.84
CA SER A 123 -2.12 -13.64 -3.81
C SER A 123 -1.64 -13.10 -2.47
N LEU A 124 -0.40 -13.41 -2.07
CA LEU A 124 0.22 -12.86 -0.86
C LEU A 124 0.33 -11.34 -0.92
N PHE A 125 0.71 -10.81 -2.06
CA PHE A 125 0.79 -9.37 -2.29
C PHE A 125 -0.58 -8.70 -2.12
N THR A 126 -1.63 -9.31 -2.71
CA THR A 126 -3.00 -8.80 -2.58
C THR A 126 -3.49 -8.83 -1.14
N PHE A 127 -3.23 -9.93 -0.41
CA PHE A 127 -3.53 -10.00 1.02
C PHE A 127 -2.86 -8.88 1.81
N ALA A 128 -1.56 -8.66 1.61
CA ALA A 128 -0.81 -7.61 2.31
C ALA A 128 -1.39 -6.21 2.03
N MET A 129 -1.81 -5.95 0.78
CA MET A 129 -2.45 -4.69 0.44
C MET A 129 -3.84 -4.53 1.08
N LEU A 130 -4.64 -5.60 1.11
CA LEU A 130 -5.94 -5.59 1.80
C LEU A 130 -5.76 -5.33 3.30
N MET A 131 -4.74 -5.93 3.94
CA MET A 131 -4.40 -5.65 5.34
C MET A 131 -4.01 -4.19 5.58
N LEU A 132 -3.29 -3.58 4.63
CA LEU A 132 -2.89 -2.18 4.70
C LEU A 132 -4.11 -1.25 4.66
N VAL A 133 -4.99 -1.43 3.65
CA VAL A 133 -6.12 -0.52 3.44
C VAL A 133 -7.23 -0.68 4.47
N THR A 134 -7.32 -1.83 5.14
CA THR A 134 -8.29 -2.09 6.21
C THR A 134 -7.73 -1.85 7.61
N ALA A 135 -6.51 -1.37 7.76
CA ALA A 135 -5.89 -1.16 9.06
C ALA A 135 -6.64 -0.09 9.88
N ASP A 136 -6.91 -0.42 11.15
CA ASP A 136 -7.52 0.48 12.12
C ASP A 136 -6.48 1.20 13.01
N ASN A 137 -5.23 0.72 12.99
CA ASN A 137 -4.12 1.32 13.71
C ASN A 137 -2.85 1.38 12.85
N LEU A 138 -1.91 2.25 13.24
CA LEU A 138 -0.69 2.48 12.47
C LEU A 138 0.27 1.28 12.44
N VAL A 139 0.27 0.43 13.49
CA VAL A 139 1.14 -0.76 13.56
C VAL A 139 0.62 -1.83 12.58
N GLN A 140 -0.67 -2.05 12.52
CA GLN A 140 -1.28 -2.95 11.53
C GLN A 140 -1.10 -2.41 10.10
N MET A 141 -1.24 -1.08 9.89
CA MET A 141 -0.94 -0.45 8.61
C MET A 141 0.51 -0.71 8.20
N PHE A 142 1.45 -0.59 9.15
CA PHE A 142 2.86 -0.89 8.92
C PHE A 142 3.11 -2.38 8.61
N PHE A 143 2.38 -3.29 9.24
CA PHE A 143 2.45 -4.72 8.88
C PHE A 143 2.07 -4.95 7.41
N GLY A 144 0.95 -4.38 6.95
CA GLY A 144 0.57 -4.44 5.54
C GLY A 144 1.58 -3.76 4.62
N TRP A 145 2.13 -2.62 5.07
CA TRP A 145 3.16 -1.84 4.37
C TRP A 145 4.44 -2.63 4.12
N GLU A 146 4.92 -3.34 5.13
CA GLU A 146 6.05 -4.24 5.03
C GLU A 146 5.72 -5.49 4.21
N GLY A 147 4.51 -6.01 4.36
CA GLY A 147 4.02 -7.16 3.61
C GLY A 147 4.01 -6.93 2.10
N VAL A 148 3.52 -5.78 1.63
CA VAL A 148 3.57 -5.43 0.19
C VAL A 148 5.00 -5.21 -0.27
N GLY A 149 5.88 -4.67 0.58
CA GLY A 149 7.31 -4.52 0.30
C GLY A 149 8.00 -5.87 0.09
N LEU A 150 7.77 -6.82 0.99
CA LEU A 150 8.31 -8.17 0.88
C LEU A 150 7.77 -8.91 -0.36
N ALA A 151 6.46 -8.88 -0.55
CA ALA A 151 5.84 -9.54 -1.69
C ALA A 151 6.30 -8.96 -3.03
N SER A 152 6.50 -7.64 -3.11
CA SER A 152 7.06 -6.98 -4.30
C SER A 152 8.50 -7.42 -4.57
N TYR A 153 9.34 -7.52 -3.54
CA TYR A 153 10.69 -8.06 -3.66
C TYR A 153 10.70 -9.46 -4.28
N LEU A 154 9.84 -10.36 -3.77
CA LEU A 154 9.71 -11.73 -4.28
C LEU A 154 9.19 -11.77 -5.72
N LEU A 155 8.33 -10.85 -6.09
CA LEU A 155 7.72 -10.76 -7.42
C LEU A 155 8.66 -10.11 -8.45
N ILE A 156 9.37 -9.03 -8.11
CA ILE A 156 10.36 -8.40 -8.98
C ILE A 156 11.51 -9.38 -9.25
N GLY A 157 12.00 -10.06 -8.21
CA GLY A 157 13.02 -11.09 -8.27
C GLY A 157 12.50 -12.49 -8.67
N PHE A 158 11.30 -12.60 -9.24
CA PHE A 158 10.71 -13.90 -9.60
C PHE A 158 11.62 -14.74 -10.49
N TRP A 159 12.22 -14.12 -11.49
CA TRP A 159 13.25 -14.74 -12.33
C TRP A 159 14.64 -14.58 -11.71
N TYR A 160 14.85 -15.18 -10.54
CA TYR A 160 16.10 -15.07 -9.76
C TYR A 160 17.35 -15.55 -10.51
N HIS A 161 17.21 -16.23 -11.64
CA HIS A 161 18.32 -16.60 -12.53
C HIS A 161 18.89 -15.40 -13.31
N LYS A 162 18.12 -14.29 -13.40
CA LYS A 162 18.55 -13.07 -14.08
C LYS A 162 19.22 -12.12 -13.07
N PRO A 163 20.52 -11.81 -13.22
CA PRO A 163 21.20 -10.87 -12.30
C PRO A 163 20.56 -9.50 -12.25
N SER A 164 20.01 -9.02 -13.39
CA SER A 164 19.30 -7.73 -13.46
C SER A 164 18.03 -7.72 -12.59
N ALA A 165 17.24 -8.81 -12.60
CA ALA A 165 16.04 -8.92 -11.77
C ALA A 165 16.39 -8.97 -10.27
N ASN A 166 17.48 -9.66 -9.90
CA ASN A 166 17.95 -9.69 -8.51
C ASN A 166 18.41 -8.32 -8.04
N ALA A 167 19.20 -7.61 -8.86
CA ALA A 167 19.66 -6.27 -8.54
C ALA A 167 18.48 -5.29 -8.40
N ALA A 168 17.48 -5.39 -9.30
CA ALA A 168 16.27 -4.58 -9.24
C ALA A 168 15.44 -4.86 -7.98
N ALA A 169 15.28 -6.14 -7.62
CA ALA A 169 14.56 -6.54 -6.42
C ALA A 169 15.24 -6.02 -5.13
N ILE A 170 16.56 -6.18 -5.03
CA ILE A 170 17.35 -5.67 -3.89
C ILE A 170 17.24 -4.15 -3.83
N LYS A 171 17.38 -3.45 -4.95
CA LYS A 171 17.26 -2.00 -5.01
C LYS A 171 15.88 -1.53 -4.55
N ALA A 172 14.82 -2.16 -5.06
CA ALA A 172 13.45 -1.85 -4.66
C ALA A 172 13.26 -2.05 -3.14
N PHE A 173 13.76 -3.16 -2.59
CA PHE A 173 13.67 -3.45 -1.17
C PHE A 173 14.42 -2.43 -0.33
N VAL A 174 15.68 -2.12 -0.65
CA VAL A 174 16.53 -1.21 0.13
C VAL A 174 16.02 0.22 0.08
N VAL A 175 15.65 0.73 -1.10
CA VAL A 175 15.13 2.10 -1.25
C VAL A 175 13.82 2.28 -0.48
N ASN A 176 12.91 1.29 -0.55
CA ASN A 176 11.68 1.32 0.24
C ASN A 176 11.97 1.28 1.73
N ARG A 177 12.99 0.51 2.18
CA ARG A 177 13.36 0.42 3.59
C ARG A 177 13.82 1.75 4.19
N VAL A 178 14.44 2.62 3.38
CA VAL A 178 14.77 3.99 3.81
C VAL A 178 13.48 4.78 4.11
N GLY A 179 12.46 4.66 3.26
CA GLY A 179 11.14 5.24 3.51
C GLY A 179 10.46 4.65 4.75
N ASP A 180 10.50 3.32 4.88
CA ASP A 180 9.89 2.57 5.99
C ASP A 180 10.51 2.93 7.34
N PHE A 181 11.80 3.30 7.38
CA PHE A 181 12.45 3.83 8.57
C PHE A 181 11.81 5.17 9.02
N GLY A 182 11.58 6.08 8.08
CA GLY A 182 10.86 7.33 8.37
C GLY A 182 9.45 7.07 8.89
N PHE A 183 8.72 6.14 8.26
CA PHE A 183 7.39 5.73 8.69
C PHE A 183 7.39 5.17 10.13
N SER A 184 8.35 4.30 10.46
CA SER A 184 8.51 3.73 11.80
C SER A 184 8.76 4.81 12.85
N LEU A 185 9.63 5.79 12.56
CA LEU A 185 9.86 6.94 13.45
C LEU A 185 8.59 7.77 13.62
N GLY A 186 7.79 7.94 12.56
CA GLY A 186 6.48 8.58 12.61
C GLY A 186 5.52 7.85 13.55
N ILE A 187 5.45 6.52 13.49
CA ILE A 187 4.62 5.70 14.40
C ILE A 187 5.09 5.84 15.85
N PHE A 188 6.40 5.74 16.12
CA PHE A 188 6.94 5.88 17.47
C PHE A 188 6.68 7.27 18.04
N GLY A 189 6.90 8.32 17.22
CA GLY A 189 6.59 9.69 17.61
C GLY A 189 5.09 9.90 17.87
N THR A 190 4.22 9.29 17.06
CA THR A 190 2.78 9.35 17.26
C THR A 190 2.37 8.68 18.57
N PHE A 191 2.88 7.50 18.87
CA PHE A 191 2.64 6.85 20.15
C PHE A 191 3.16 7.68 21.34
N LEU A 192 4.34 8.28 21.22
CA LEU A 192 4.91 9.12 22.26
C LEU A 192 4.03 10.36 22.57
N VAL A 193 3.41 10.93 21.54
CA VAL A 193 2.61 12.16 21.67
C VAL A 193 1.16 11.87 22.08
N PHE A 194 0.54 10.87 21.48
CA PHE A 194 -0.88 10.58 21.67
C PHE A 194 -1.15 9.44 22.67
N GLY A 195 -0.13 8.69 23.07
CA GLY A 195 -0.30 7.50 23.94
C GLY A 195 -1.04 6.35 23.27
N THR A 196 -1.32 6.44 21.96
CA THR A 196 -2.07 5.44 21.21
C THR A 196 -1.57 5.33 19.77
N VAL A 197 -1.79 4.18 19.13
CA VAL A 197 -1.57 3.96 17.69
C VAL A 197 -2.86 3.79 16.90
N SER A 198 -4.02 3.89 17.57
CA SER A 198 -5.34 3.82 16.94
C SER A 198 -5.57 5.02 16.03
N ILE A 199 -5.83 4.77 14.75
CA ILE A 199 -6.03 5.84 13.76
C ILE A 199 -7.21 6.73 14.15
N PRO A 200 -8.41 6.23 14.51
CA PRO A 200 -9.51 7.09 14.92
C PRO A 200 -9.16 8.01 16.09
N ALA A 201 -8.53 7.46 17.13
CA ALA A 201 -8.17 8.24 18.32
C ALA A 201 -7.13 9.33 18.02
N ILE A 202 -6.15 9.02 17.15
CA ILE A 202 -5.15 10.00 16.70
C ILE A 202 -5.81 11.13 15.91
N LEU A 203 -6.70 10.79 14.98
CA LEU A 203 -7.37 11.79 14.13
C LEU A 203 -8.31 12.70 14.92
N GLU A 204 -8.94 12.19 15.95
CA GLU A 204 -9.78 12.98 16.87
C GLU A 204 -8.94 13.94 17.73
N ALA A 205 -7.78 13.47 18.22
CA ALA A 205 -6.91 14.26 19.08
C ALA A 205 -5.97 15.23 18.31
N ALA A 206 -5.77 15.02 17.01
CA ALA A 206 -4.81 15.78 16.20
C ALA A 206 -5.02 17.31 16.26
N PRO A 207 -6.24 17.87 16.17
CA PRO A 207 -6.46 19.31 16.24
C PRO A 207 -5.97 19.95 17.56
N ALA A 208 -6.05 19.22 18.68
CA ALA A 208 -5.63 19.73 19.98
C ALA A 208 -4.10 19.81 20.12
N MET A 209 -3.34 19.09 19.28
CA MET A 209 -1.88 19.08 19.26
C MET A 209 -1.27 20.13 18.33
N ALA A 210 -2.09 20.85 17.55
CA ALA A 210 -1.62 21.93 16.68
C ALA A 210 -0.88 23.00 17.49
N GLY A 211 0.29 23.44 16.99
CA GLY A 211 1.12 24.46 17.66
C GLY A 211 1.96 23.95 18.83
N THR A 212 1.82 22.70 19.27
CA THR A 212 2.69 22.11 20.29
C THR A 212 4.06 21.77 19.70
N THR A 213 5.12 21.79 20.54
CA THR A 213 6.50 21.52 20.08
C THR A 213 7.11 20.35 20.81
N ILE A 214 7.95 19.59 20.11
CA ILE A 214 8.73 18.46 20.64
C ILE A 214 10.21 18.64 20.30
N GLY A 215 11.10 18.14 21.16
CA GLY A 215 12.53 18.07 20.88
C GLY A 215 12.86 16.86 20.03
N PHE A 216 13.55 17.06 18.91
CA PHE A 216 14.01 15.98 18.03
C PHE A 216 15.38 16.34 17.44
N LEU A 217 16.36 15.43 17.50
CA LEU A 217 17.74 15.62 17.00
C LEU A 217 18.40 16.94 17.43
N GLY A 218 18.14 17.39 18.66
CA GLY A 218 18.72 18.64 19.19
C GLY A 218 18.00 19.92 18.78
N GLY A 219 16.95 19.86 17.97
CA GLY A 219 16.08 20.97 17.59
C GLY A 219 14.70 20.89 18.24
N ARG A 220 13.95 22.00 18.22
CA ARG A 220 12.52 22.04 18.57
C ARG A 220 11.71 22.16 17.28
N PHE A 221 10.76 21.24 17.11
CA PHE A 221 9.88 21.18 15.96
C PHE A 221 8.43 21.18 16.41
N GLU A 222 7.55 21.72 15.58
CA GLU A 222 6.11 21.52 15.77
C GLU A 222 5.76 20.04 15.62
N VAL A 223 5.01 19.51 16.59
CA VAL A 223 4.71 18.08 16.69
C VAL A 223 4.05 17.56 15.41
N MET A 224 2.98 18.22 14.97
CA MET A 224 2.21 17.75 13.80
C MET A 224 3.06 17.81 12.53
N THR A 225 3.83 18.86 12.34
CA THR A 225 4.76 18.98 11.21
C THR A 225 5.76 17.84 11.20
N LEU A 226 6.41 17.56 12.34
CA LEU A 226 7.42 16.51 12.43
C LEU A 226 6.82 15.13 12.14
N LEU A 227 5.69 14.80 12.77
CA LEU A 227 5.05 13.49 12.61
C LEU A 227 4.56 13.28 11.17
N CYS A 228 3.89 14.27 10.59
CA CYS A 228 3.41 14.22 9.20
C CYS A 228 4.56 14.05 8.21
N LEU A 229 5.68 14.77 8.39
CA LEU A 229 6.83 14.64 7.50
C LEU A 229 7.51 13.28 7.64
N LEU A 230 7.65 12.73 8.84
CA LEU A 230 8.21 11.39 9.05
C LEU A 230 7.33 10.31 8.39
N LEU A 231 6.01 10.39 8.55
CA LEU A 231 5.08 9.50 7.86
C LEU A 231 5.13 9.68 6.34
N PHE A 232 5.26 10.93 5.87
CA PHE A 232 5.37 11.23 4.44
C PHE A 232 6.64 10.69 3.80
N VAL A 233 7.78 10.60 4.53
CA VAL A 233 8.99 9.92 4.03
C VAL A 233 8.68 8.46 3.70
N GLY A 234 7.87 7.77 4.52
CA GLY A 234 7.36 6.44 4.19
C GLY A 234 6.53 6.42 2.91
N ALA A 235 5.62 7.39 2.75
CA ALA A 235 4.82 7.54 1.54
C ALA A 235 5.69 7.78 0.30
N MET A 236 6.72 8.61 0.42
CA MET A 236 7.68 8.88 -0.68
C MET A 236 8.38 7.61 -1.16
N GLY A 237 8.72 6.70 -0.25
CA GLY A 237 9.34 5.42 -0.59
C GLY A 237 8.41 4.55 -1.44
N LYS A 238 7.23 4.20 -0.92
CA LYS A 238 6.27 3.32 -1.61
C LYS A 238 5.72 3.94 -2.89
N SER A 239 5.45 5.24 -2.88
CA SER A 239 4.88 5.95 -4.03
C SER A 239 5.94 6.57 -4.94
N ALA A 240 7.18 6.16 -4.81
CA ALA A 240 8.29 6.54 -5.69
C ALA A 240 8.36 8.06 -5.97
N GLN A 241 8.29 8.88 -4.92
CA GLN A 241 8.44 10.32 -5.04
C GLN A 241 9.90 10.72 -5.18
N LEU A 242 10.15 11.92 -5.65
CA LEU A 242 11.49 12.45 -5.92
C LEU A 242 12.43 12.22 -4.72
N GLY A 243 13.62 11.68 -4.99
CA GLY A 243 14.58 11.20 -4.00
C GLY A 243 14.51 9.69 -3.75
N LEU A 244 13.31 9.09 -3.67
CA LEU A 244 13.10 7.66 -3.47
C LEU A 244 12.43 6.95 -4.67
N HIS A 245 12.45 7.56 -5.86
CA HIS A 245 11.76 7.05 -7.06
C HIS A 245 12.55 6.00 -7.85
N THR A 246 13.86 5.89 -7.63
CA THR A 246 14.79 5.18 -8.53
C THR A 246 14.55 3.67 -8.63
N TRP A 247 13.81 3.07 -7.69
CA TRP A 247 13.49 1.65 -7.70
C TRP A 247 12.37 1.28 -8.69
N LEU A 248 11.44 2.22 -8.96
CA LEU A 248 10.22 1.93 -9.71
C LEU A 248 10.49 1.58 -11.19
N PRO A 249 11.33 2.32 -11.92
CA PRO A 249 11.70 1.94 -13.31
C PRO A 249 12.46 0.60 -13.39
N ASP A 250 13.30 0.30 -12.41
CA ASP A 250 14.06 -0.96 -12.39
C ASP A 250 13.17 -2.15 -12.00
N ALA A 251 12.09 -1.92 -11.26
CA ALA A 251 11.09 -2.96 -10.96
C ALA A 251 10.42 -3.57 -12.22
N MET A 252 10.58 -2.92 -13.38
CA MET A 252 10.13 -3.42 -14.68
C MET A 252 10.89 -4.66 -15.17
N GLU A 253 11.98 -5.07 -14.53
CA GLU A 253 12.68 -6.34 -14.77
C GLU A 253 11.84 -7.57 -14.40
N GLY A 254 10.85 -7.39 -13.53
CA GLY A 254 9.88 -8.43 -13.19
C GLY A 254 8.90 -8.77 -14.32
N PRO A 255 8.12 -9.87 -14.17
CA PRO A 255 7.07 -10.24 -15.11
C PRO A 255 6.05 -9.11 -15.30
N THR A 256 5.51 -8.94 -16.51
CA THR A 256 4.57 -7.85 -16.81
C THR A 256 3.31 -7.82 -15.92
N PRO A 257 2.69 -8.96 -15.57
CA PRO A 257 1.56 -8.95 -14.62
C PRO A 257 1.94 -8.39 -13.24
N VAL A 258 3.18 -8.62 -12.80
CA VAL A 258 3.71 -8.06 -11.55
C VAL A 258 3.81 -6.54 -11.64
N SER A 259 4.38 -6.04 -12.74
CA SER A 259 4.46 -4.60 -12.98
C SER A 259 3.06 -3.98 -12.98
N ALA A 260 2.09 -4.60 -13.66
CA ALA A 260 0.70 -4.14 -13.68
C ALA A 260 0.10 -4.07 -12.26
N LEU A 261 0.30 -5.10 -11.43
CA LEU A 261 -0.25 -5.13 -10.09
C LEU A 261 0.40 -4.08 -9.16
N ILE A 262 1.74 -3.98 -9.16
CA ILE A 262 2.48 -3.03 -8.33
C ILE A 262 2.12 -1.58 -8.68
N HIS A 263 2.02 -1.25 -9.99
CA HIS A 263 1.89 0.13 -10.46
C HIS A 263 0.46 0.63 -10.57
N ALA A 264 -0.53 -0.25 -10.80
CA ALA A 264 -1.89 0.20 -11.11
C ALA A 264 -2.72 0.51 -9.86
N ALA A 265 -2.77 -0.41 -8.89
CA ALA A 265 -3.81 -0.31 -7.85
C ALA A 265 -3.31 -0.57 -6.43
N THR A 266 -2.01 -0.84 -6.24
CA THR A 266 -1.62 -1.45 -4.98
C THR A 266 -0.43 -0.74 -4.31
N MET A 267 0.80 -1.18 -4.50
CA MET A 267 1.93 -0.71 -3.69
C MET A 267 2.19 0.78 -3.82
N VAL A 268 2.15 1.30 -5.04
CA VAL A 268 2.49 2.72 -5.28
C VAL A 268 1.38 3.68 -4.84
N THR A 269 0.14 3.21 -4.72
CA THR A 269 -0.98 4.01 -4.18
C THR A 269 -1.04 4.00 -2.66
N ALA A 270 -0.30 3.10 -1.99
CA ALA A 270 -0.28 2.99 -0.53
C ALA A 270 0.13 4.30 0.17
N GLY A 271 1.09 5.04 -0.39
CA GLY A 271 1.52 6.32 0.17
C GLY A 271 0.45 7.39 0.05
N VAL A 272 -0.22 7.50 -1.09
CA VAL A 272 -1.35 8.43 -1.27
C VAL A 272 -2.51 8.06 -0.35
N PHE A 273 -2.85 6.76 -0.29
CA PHE A 273 -3.87 6.25 0.63
C PHE A 273 -3.56 6.65 2.08
N MET A 274 -2.32 6.48 2.53
CA MET A 274 -1.91 6.82 3.90
C MET A 274 -2.08 8.32 4.18
N VAL A 275 -1.66 9.20 3.27
CA VAL A 275 -1.84 10.65 3.41
C VAL A 275 -3.32 11.02 3.44
N CYS A 276 -4.15 10.44 2.57
CA CYS A 276 -5.59 10.65 2.58
C CYS A 276 -6.26 10.07 3.84
N ARG A 277 -5.82 8.92 4.33
CA ARG A 277 -6.30 8.30 5.57
C ARG A 277 -6.01 9.16 6.79
N LEU A 278 -4.84 9.79 6.82
CA LEU A 278 -4.39 10.66 7.90
C LEU A 278 -4.62 12.15 7.59
N SER A 279 -5.49 12.47 6.64
CA SER A 279 -5.73 13.84 6.20
C SER A 279 -6.07 14.82 7.34
N PRO A 280 -6.88 14.47 8.37
CA PRO A 280 -7.13 15.39 9.49
C PRO A 280 -5.84 15.77 10.25
N MET A 281 -4.87 14.88 10.28
CA MET A 281 -3.56 15.11 10.89
C MET A 281 -2.70 16.02 9.99
N PHE A 282 -2.66 15.76 8.68
CA PHE A 282 -1.91 16.59 7.72
C PHE A 282 -2.42 18.02 7.62
N VAL A 283 -3.73 18.22 7.62
CA VAL A 283 -4.36 19.57 7.54
C VAL A 283 -3.98 20.46 8.72
N THR A 284 -3.62 19.92 9.87
CA THR A 284 -3.17 20.73 11.03
C THR A 284 -1.80 21.36 10.84
N SER A 285 -1.02 20.94 9.83
CA SER A 285 0.32 21.48 9.55
C SER A 285 0.41 22.01 8.10
N GLU A 286 0.40 23.33 7.97
CA GLU A 286 0.60 23.99 6.67
C GLU A 286 1.93 23.61 6.03
N THR A 287 3.01 23.51 6.82
CA THR A 287 4.33 23.12 6.35
C THR A 287 4.34 21.69 5.76
N ALA A 288 3.64 20.75 6.40
CA ALA A 288 3.52 19.39 5.90
C ALA A 288 2.73 19.37 4.58
N MET A 289 1.59 20.06 4.52
CA MET A 289 0.76 20.18 3.31
C MET A 289 1.54 20.80 2.15
N MET A 290 2.25 21.90 2.39
CA MET A 290 3.13 22.51 1.38
C MET A 290 4.23 21.55 0.91
N THR A 291 4.86 20.82 1.83
CA THR A 291 5.91 19.85 1.47
C THR A 291 5.35 18.74 0.57
N VAL A 292 4.19 18.17 0.91
CA VAL A 292 3.50 17.17 0.09
C VAL A 292 3.19 17.73 -1.30
N THR A 293 2.71 18.97 -1.38
CA THR A 293 2.40 19.64 -2.65
C THR A 293 3.64 19.83 -3.52
N TYR A 294 4.72 20.39 -2.96
CA TYR A 294 5.92 20.68 -3.72
C TYR A 294 6.67 19.41 -4.16
N VAL A 295 6.77 18.41 -3.28
CA VAL A 295 7.39 17.13 -3.64
C VAL A 295 6.55 16.43 -4.72
N GLY A 296 5.22 16.46 -4.61
CA GLY A 296 4.33 15.92 -5.64
C GLY A 296 4.50 16.62 -6.98
N ALA A 297 4.47 17.95 -7.02
CA ALA A 297 4.63 18.75 -8.23
C ALA A 297 6.02 18.54 -8.88
N ALA A 298 7.08 18.56 -8.05
CA ALA A 298 8.44 18.30 -8.53
C ALA A 298 8.59 16.90 -9.12
N THR A 299 7.99 15.89 -8.47
CA THR A 299 7.99 14.50 -8.97
C THR A 299 7.23 14.40 -10.29
N ALA A 300 6.04 15.02 -10.37
CA ALA A 300 5.23 15.00 -11.58
C ALA A 300 5.98 15.56 -12.79
N PHE A 301 6.60 16.71 -12.63
CA PHE A 301 7.37 17.35 -13.69
C PHE A 301 8.64 16.56 -14.05
N PHE A 302 9.45 16.20 -13.04
CA PHE A 302 10.70 15.47 -13.25
C PHE A 302 10.46 14.12 -13.94
N ALA A 303 9.52 13.32 -13.43
CA ALA A 303 9.25 12.01 -13.99
C ALA A 303 8.69 12.08 -15.42
N ALA A 304 7.84 13.06 -15.72
CA ALA A 304 7.34 13.29 -17.08
C ALA A 304 8.46 13.62 -18.05
N THR A 305 9.41 14.50 -17.68
CA THR A 305 10.56 14.84 -18.53
C THR A 305 11.48 13.64 -18.77
N VAL A 306 11.73 12.81 -17.73
CA VAL A 306 12.53 11.59 -17.89
C VAL A 306 11.82 10.55 -18.76
N ALA A 307 10.50 10.42 -18.64
CA ALA A 307 9.71 9.50 -19.47
C ALA A 307 9.91 9.74 -20.98
N THR A 308 10.02 10.99 -21.40
CA THR A 308 10.21 11.34 -22.82
C THR A 308 11.56 10.90 -23.40
N THR A 309 12.53 10.60 -22.55
CA THR A 309 13.89 10.18 -22.96
C THR A 309 14.08 8.65 -22.92
N GLN A 310 13.09 7.90 -22.43
CA GLN A 310 13.19 6.45 -22.34
C GLN A 310 12.90 5.78 -23.68
N THR A 311 13.66 4.72 -23.99
CA THR A 311 13.48 3.90 -25.20
C THR A 311 12.71 2.61 -24.94
N ASP A 312 12.61 2.17 -23.69
CA ASP A 312 11.85 0.99 -23.28
C ASP A 312 10.45 1.40 -22.84
N ILE A 313 9.42 0.84 -23.48
CA ILE A 313 8.01 1.14 -23.18
C ILE A 313 7.65 0.87 -21.72
N LYS A 314 8.20 -0.17 -21.09
CA LYS A 314 7.95 -0.46 -19.67
C LYS A 314 8.52 0.65 -18.79
N ARG A 315 9.69 1.18 -19.09
CA ARG A 315 10.29 2.31 -18.37
C ARG A 315 9.53 3.62 -18.61
N VAL A 316 9.03 3.85 -19.81
CA VAL A 316 8.13 5.00 -20.10
C VAL A 316 6.90 4.93 -19.20
N ILE A 317 6.25 3.77 -19.09
CA ILE A 317 5.08 3.56 -18.23
C ILE A 317 5.44 3.76 -16.75
N ALA A 318 6.59 3.28 -16.29
CA ALA A 318 7.04 3.46 -14.91
C ALA A 318 7.23 4.94 -14.54
N TYR A 319 7.89 5.72 -15.38
CA TYR A 319 8.05 7.15 -15.15
C TYR A 319 6.72 7.92 -15.28
N SER A 320 5.85 7.49 -16.20
CA SER A 320 4.47 8.00 -16.26
C SER A 320 3.72 7.73 -14.94
N THR A 321 3.85 6.54 -14.36
CA THR A 321 3.28 6.22 -13.06
C THR A 321 3.85 7.12 -11.94
N CYS A 322 5.17 7.34 -11.90
CA CYS A 322 5.77 8.29 -10.95
C CYS A 322 5.15 9.69 -11.09
N SER A 323 4.97 10.15 -12.33
CA SER A 323 4.36 11.45 -12.62
C SER A 323 2.92 11.54 -12.13
N GLN A 324 2.10 10.52 -12.40
CA GLN A 324 0.70 10.48 -11.94
C GLN A 324 0.59 10.47 -10.42
N LEU A 325 1.43 9.69 -9.74
CA LEU A 325 1.51 9.71 -8.27
C LEU A 325 1.91 11.11 -7.74
N GLY A 326 2.80 11.81 -8.45
CA GLY A 326 3.12 13.20 -8.15
C GLY A 326 1.90 14.12 -8.20
N TYR A 327 1.03 13.98 -9.22
CA TYR A 327 -0.24 14.70 -9.29
C TYR A 327 -1.18 14.36 -8.14
N MET A 328 -1.28 13.07 -7.77
CA MET A 328 -2.09 12.64 -6.63
C MET A 328 -1.60 13.29 -5.32
N PHE A 329 -0.29 13.33 -5.07
CA PHE A 329 0.26 14.01 -3.89
C PHE A 329 0.07 15.52 -3.95
N MET A 330 0.23 16.14 -5.11
CA MET A 330 -0.06 17.57 -5.27
C MET A 330 -1.52 17.87 -4.92
N ALA A 331 -2.46 17.05 -5.39
CA ALA A 331 -3.88 17.18 -5.05
C ALA A 331 -4.13 16.97 -3.55
N ALA A 332 -3.50 15.97 -2.93
CA ALA A 332 -3.59 15.76 -1.48
C ALA A 332 -3.03 16.95 -0.69
N GLY A 333 -1.89 17.51 -1.12
CA GLY A 333 -1.23 18.62 -0.45
C GLY A 333 -1.99 19.93 -0.52
N VAL A 334 -2.83 20.16 -1.55
CA VAL A 334 -3.76 21.32 -1.60
C VAL A 334 -5.10 21.04 -0.93
N GLY A 335 -5.27 19.90 -0.27
CA GLY A 335 -6.49 19.55 0.46
C GLY A 335 -7.57 18.86 -0.38
N ALA A 336 -7.33 18.59 -1.66
CA ALA A 336 -8.27 17.90 -2.55
C ALA A 336 -8.15 16.37 -2.42
N PHE A 337 -8.33 15.82 -1.21
CA PHE A 337 -8.12 14.40 -0.91
C PHE A 337 -8.99 13.46 -1.74
N GLY A 338 -10.23 13.84 -2.04
CA GLY A 338 -11.10 13.08 -2.94
C GLY A 338 -10.52 12.99 -4.35
N GLY A 339 -10.04 14.11 -4.91
CA GLY A 339 -9.36 14.15 -6.20
C GLY A 339 -8.00 13.43 -6.21
N ALA A 340 -7.31 13.39 -5.06
CA ALA A 340 -6.05 12.69 -4.92
C ALA A 340 -6.22 11.16 -5.02
N MET A 341 -7.38 10.62 -4.59
CA MET A 341 -7.66 9.19 -4.64
C MET A 341 -8.27 8.75 -5.97
N PHE A 342 -8.85 9.67 -6.75
CA PHE A 342 -9.41 9.42 -8.07
C PHE A 342 -8.33 9.44 -9.16
#